data_558e78a3469b2647d7a3aa6d53702815
#
_entry.id   558e78a3469b2647d7a3aa6d53702815
#
_cell.length_a   1.000
_cell.length_b   1.000
_cell.length_c   1.000
_cell.angle_alpha   90.00
_cell.angle_beta   90.00
_cell.angle_gamma   90.00
#
_symmetry.space_group_name_H-M   'P 1'
#
loop_
_entity.id
_entity.type
_entity.pdbx_description
1 polymer ?
#
loop_
_entity_poly.entity_id
_entity_poly.type
_entity_poly.pdbx_seq_one_letter_code
_entity_poly.pdbx_strand_id
1 'polypeptide(L)'
;MNIEELARENVRRLTPYQSARRLGGKGDVWLNANEFPTAVQFELSQQTLNRYPECQPKAVIENYAQYAGVKPEQVLVSRGADEGIELLIRAFCEPGKDAVMYCQPTYGMYGVSAETFGVTCRNILSLDDWQLDLQSIADNLDGVKVVFVCSPNNP
;
A
#
# COMPACT_ATOMS: atom_id res chain seq x y z
N MET A 1 15.20 -31.59 2.10
CA MET A 1 14.35 -30.62 1.36
C MET A 1 14.40 -29.33 2.14
N ASN A 2 14.94 -28.29 1.54
CA ASN A 2 14.97 -26.96 2.18
C ASN A 2 13.56 -26.34 2.04
N ILE A 3 13.00 -25.81 3.13
CA ILE A 3 11.67 -25.19 3.11
C ILE A 3 11.59 -24.01 2.13
N GLU A 4 12.69 -23.33 1.91
CA GLU A 4 12.78 -22.22 0.95
C GLU A 4 12.49 -22.70 -0.51
N GLU A 5 12.81 -23.96 -0.84
CA GLU A 5 12.55 -24.53 -2.15
C GLU A 5 11.06 -24.75 -2.43
N LEU A 6 10.23 -24.79 -1.38
CA LEU A 6 8.78 -24.92 -1.47
C LEU A 6 8.08 -23.60 -1.80
N ALA A 7 8.76 -22.46 -1.60
CA ALA A 7 8.20 -21.16 -1.92
C ALA A 7 8.09 -20.97 -3.45
N ARG A 8 7.07 -20.22 -3.89
CA ARG A 8 6.90 -19.86 -5.30
C ARG A 8 8.14 -19.13 -5.81
N GLU A 9 8.49 -19.35 -7.07
CA GLU A 9 9.71 -18.79 -7.66
C GLU A 9 9.76 -17.26 -7.61
N ASN A 10 8.63 -16.59 -7.90
CA ASN A 10 8.54 -15.13 -7.79
C ASN A 10 8.80 -14.65 -6.36
N VAL A 11 8.33 -15.38 -5.33
CA VAL A 11 8.56 -15.05 -3.93
C VAL A 11 10.03 -15.25 -3.54
N ARG A 12 10.69 -16.30 -4.04
CA ARG A 12 12.12 -16.52 -3.78
C ARG A 12 13.02 -15.45 -4.39
N ARG A 13 12.56 -14.82 -5.48
CA ARG A 13 13.29 -13.74 -6.17
C ARG A 13 13.04 -12.34 -5.59
N LEU A 14 12.05 -12.19 -4.70
CA LEU A 14 11.72 -10.91 -4.11
C LEU A 14 12.90 -10.32 -3.32
N THR A 15 13.16 -9.05 -3.56
CA THR A 15 13.98 -8.26 -2.65
C THR A 15 13.11 -7.84 -1.47
N PRO A 16 13.47 -8.23 -0.22
CA PRO A 16 12.69 -7.84 0.95
C PRO A 16 12.56 -6.33 1.06
N TYR A 17 11.34 -5.86 1.35
CA TYR A 17 11.10 -4.44 1.61
C TYR A 17 11.96 -3.96 2.78
N GLN A 18 12.70 -2.88 2.55
CA GLN A 18 13.50 -2.22 3.58
C GLN A 18 12.71 -1.06 4.17
N SER A 19 12.06 -1.31 5.30
CA SER A 19 11.36 -0.24 6.02
C SER A 19 12.36 0.72 6.67
N ALA A 20 11.93 1.96 6.92
CA ALA A 20 12.71 2.95 7.66
C ALA A 20 13.22 2.42 9.01
N ARG A 21 12.45 1.57 9.69
CA ARG A 21 12.85 0.91 10.94
C ARG A 21 13.98 -0.12 10.75
N ARG A 22 13.99 -0.87 9.65
CA ARG A 22 15.05 -1.83 9.33
C ARG A 22 16.38 -1.17 9.00
N LEU A 23 16.36 0.00 8.41
CA LEU A 23 17.58 0.78 8.14
C LEU A 23 18.24 1.25 9.42
N GLY A 24 17.51 1.20 10.52
CA GLY A 24 18.00 1.56 11.84
C GLY A 24 18.17 3.07 12.03
N GLY A 25 18.56 3.43 13.20
CA GLY A 25 18.83 4.81 13.61
C GLY A 25 18.99 4.88 15.11
N LYS A 26 19.71 5.89 15.58
CA LYS A 26 19.87 6.20 17.01
C LYS A 26 19.45 7.65 17.20
N GLY A 27 18.63 7.92 18.17
CA GLY A 27 18.17 9.27 18.48
C GLY A 27 16.72 9.30 18.92
N ASP A 28 16.31 10.47 19.41
CA ASP A 28 14.97 10.68 19.98
C ASP A 28 14.00 11.32 18.98
N VAL A 29 14.50 11.77 17.82
CA VAL A 29 13.70 12.39 16.76
C VAL A 29 13.67 11.48 15.54
N TRP A 30 12.47 11.00 15.20
CA TRP A 30 12.23 10.08 14.09
C TRP A 30 11.45 10.78 12.99
N LEU A 31 12.10 10.97 11.82
CA LEU A 31 11.53 11.69 10.67
C LEU A 31 11.47 10.82 9.40
N ASN A 32 11.73 9.53 9.52
CA ASN A 32 11.93 8.62 8.40
C ASN A 32 10.75 7.67 8.10
N ALA A 33 9.60 7.83 8.78
CA ALA A 33 8.47 6.93 8.63
C ALA A 33 7.09 7.64 8.59
N ASN A 34 7.07 8.96 8.48
CA ASN A 34 5.86 9.80 8.49
C ASN A 34 4.95 9.54 9.70
N GLU A 35 5.55 9.16 10.84
CA GLU A 35 4.82 8.91 12.07
C GLU A 35 4.29 10.23 12.67
N PHE A 36 3.10 10.16 13.29
CA PHE A 36 2.60 11.29 14.03
C PHE A 36 3.55 11.62 15.19
N PRO A 37 3.94 12.90 15.39
CA PRO A 37 5.06 13.25 16.26
C PRO A 37 4.80 13.04 17.75
N THR A 38 3.55 12.94 18.15
CA THR A 38 3.15 12.79 19.56
C THR A 38 2.18 11.64 19.75
N ALA A 39 2.26 10.97 20.91
CA ALA A 39 1.29 9.94 21.24
C ALA A 39 -0.12 10.52 21.40
N VAL A 40 -1.08 9.89 20.74
CA VAL A 40 -2.50 10.23 20.90
C VAL A 40 -3.02 9.55 22.16
N GLN A 41 -3.67 10.31 23.04
CA GLN A 41 -4.35 9.77 24.20
C GLN A 41 -5.61 9.02 23.75
N PHE A 42 -5.82 7.82 24.26
CA PHE A 42 -7.04 7.06 24.01
C PHE A 42 -7.46 6.30 25.29
N GLU A 43 -8.73 6.04 25.40
CA GLU A 43 -9.28 5.23 26.50
C GLU A 43 -9.87 3.94 25.95
N LEU A 44 -9.64 2.84 26.66
CA LEU A 44 -10.33 1.59 26.39
C LEU A 44 -11.72 1.66 27.01
N SER A 45 -12.75 1.60 26.18
CA SER A 45 -14.11 1.43 26.69
C SER A 45 -14.29 0.03 27.30
N GLN A 46 -15.32 -0.15 28.14
CA GLN A 46 -15.65 -1.45 28.74
C GLN A 46 -16.20 -2.47 27.72
N GLN A 47 -15.94 -2.28 26.45
CA GLN A 47 -16.36 -3.21 25.41
C GLN A 47 -15.57 -4.51 25.48
N THR A 48 -16.21 -5.56 25.05
CA THR A 48 -15.69 -6.94 25.10
C THR A 48 -14.65 -7.18 24.02
N LEU A 49 -13.37 -6.86 24.32
CA LEU A 49 -12.24 -7.12 23.42
C LEU A 49 -12.00 -8.62 23.14
N ASN A 50 -12.75 -9.50 23.80
CA ASN A 50 -12.72 -10.94 23.60
C ASN A 50 -13.72 -11.43 22.52
N ARG A 51 -14.39 -10.53 21.82
CA ARG A 51 -15.31 -10.85 20.72
C ARG A 51 -14.70 -10.53 19.38
N TYR A 52 -15.15 -11.20 18.35
CA TYR A 52 -14.78 -10.84 16.98
C TYR A 52 -15.26 -9.41 16.69
N PRO A 53 -14.40 -8.56 16.14
CA PRO A 53 -14.81 -7.23 15.69
C PRO A 53 -15.70 -7.32 14.43
N GLU A 54 -16.45 -6.26 14.16
CA GLU A 54 -17.12 -6.11 12.88
C GLU A 54 -16.07 -6.08 11.75
N CYS A 55 -16.32 -6.81 10.67
CA CYS A 55 -15.42 -6.83 9.52
C CYS A 55 -15.20 -5.44 8.91
N GLN A 56 -16.29 -4.66 8.87
CA GLN A 56 -16.30 -3.27 8.42
C GLN A 56 -17.00 -2.42 9.49
N PRO A 57 -16.24 -1.84 10.45
CA PRO A 57 -16.83 -1.15 11.60
C PRO A 57 -17.63 0.08 11.17
N LYS A 58 -18.93 0.05 11.39
CA LYS A 58 -19.85 1.10 10.94
C LYS A 58 -19.46 2.49 11.42
N ALA A 59 -19.15 2.63 12.71
CA ALA A 59 -18.76 3.92 13.27
C ALA A 59 -17.48 4.49 12.67
N VAL A 60 -16.49 3.64 12.34
CA VAL A 60 -15.26 4.07 11.67
C VAL A 60 -15.56 4.54 10.25
N ILE A 61 -16.37 3.78 9.51
CA ILE A 61 -16.77 4.09 8.13
C ILE A 61 -17.51 5.43 8.08
N GLU A 62 -18.51 5.62 8.93
CA GLU A 62 -19.32 6.84 8.96
C GLU A 62 -18.50 8.09 9.31
N ASN A 63 -17.64 7.99 10.33
CA ASN A 63 -16.76 9.09 10.73
C ASN A 63 -15.73 9.43 9.66
N TYR A 64 -15.13 8.41 9.04
CA TYR A 64 -14.16 8.67 7.97
C TYR A 64 -14.83 9.21 6.70
N ALA A 65 -16.01 8.71 6.33
CA ALA A 65 -16.77 9.22 5.22
C ALA A 65 -17.13 10.71 5.39
N GLN A 66 -17.53 11.11 6.60
CA GLN A 66 -17.76 12.50 6.93
C GLN A 66 -16.49 13.35 6.81
N TYR A 67 -15.35 12.87 7.33
CA TYR A 67 -14.06 13.54 7.22
C TYR A 67 -13.61 13.71 5.77
N ALA A 68 -13.75 12.65 4.95
CA ALA A 68 -13.32 12.63 3.57
C ALA A 68 -14.33 13.30 2.59
N GLY A 69 -15.53 13.64 3.05
CA GLY A 69 -16.58 14.23 2.19
C GLY A 69 -17.16 13.25 1.16
N VAL A 70 -17.17 11.95 1.49
CA VAL A 70 -17.68 10.88 0.63
C VAL A 70 -18.84 10.15 1.31
N LYS A 71 -19.51 9.25 0.60
CA LYS A 71 -20.57 8.42 1.18
C LYS A 71 -19.98 7.21 1.91
N PRO A 72 -20.65 6.69 2.97
CA PRO A 72 -20.19 5.50 3.71
C PRO A 72 -19.92 4.28 2.82
N GLU A 73 -20.73 4.04 1.80
CA GLU A 73 -20.57 2.94 0.85
C GLU A 73 -19.35 3.08 -0.08
N GLN A 74 -18.68 4.22 -0.04
CA GLN A 74 -17.42 4.48 -0.78
C GLN A 74 -16.17 4.29 0.10
N VAL A 75 -16.35 3.81 1.34
CA VAL A 75 -15.25 3.61 2.30
C VAL A 75 -15.08 2.14 2.58
N LEU A 76 -13.87 1.65 2.40
CA LEU A 76 -13.41 0.34 2.85
C LEU A 76 -12.36 0.51 3.94
N VAL A 77 -12.58 -0.11 5.09
CA VAL A 77 -11.58 -0.12 6.18
C VAL A 77 -10.67 -1.33 6.03
N SER A 78 -9.37 -1.09 6.10
CA SER A 78 -8.34 -2.12 6.06
C SER A 78 -7.31 -1.93 7.19
N ARG A 79 -6.45 -2.91 7.39
CA ARG A 79 -5.35 -2.85 8.37
C ARG A 79 -4.17 -2.05 7.82
N GLY A 80 -4.41 -0.77 7.53
CA GLY A 80 -3.45 0.14 6.92
C GLY A 80 -3.44 0.08 5.39
N ALA A 81 -2.61 0.95 4.80
CA ALA A 81 -2.52 1.11 3.35
C ALA A 81 -2.04 -0.15 2.63
N ASP A 82 -1.14 -0.91 3.24
CA ASP A 82 -0.57 -2.12 2.61
C ASP A 82 -1.64 -3.16 2.31
N GLU A 83 -2.54 -3.43 3.25
CA GLU A 83 -3.66 -4.34 2.98
C GLU A 83 -4.60 -3.77 1.90
N GLY A 84 -4.84 -2.45 1.90
CA GLY A 84 -5.62 -1.80 0.85
C GLY A 84 -5.02 -1.99 -0.55
N ILE A 85 -3.69 -1.82 -0.66
CA ILE A 85 -2.94 -2.05 -1.90
C ILE A 85 -3.08 -3.51 -2.36
N GLU A 86 -2.87 -4.46 -1.44
CA GLU A 86 -3.02 -5.88 -1.74
C GLU A 86 -4.42 -6.26 -2.19
N LEU A 87 -5.44 -5.73 -1.52
CA LEU A 87 -6.85 -5.98 -1.87
C LEU A 87 -7.17 -5.47 -3.29
N LEU A 88 -6.68 -4.29 -3.67
CA LEU A 88 -6.84 -3.76 -5.02
C LEU A 88 -6.17 -4.65 -6.07
N ILE A 89 -4.94 -5.06 -5.84
CA ILE A 89 -4.21 -5.95 -6.76
C ILE A 89 -4.95 -7.28 -6.90
N ARG A 90 -5.35 -7.89 -5.80
CA ARG A 90 -6.05 -9.19 -5.79
C ARG A 90 -7.42 -9.14 -6.43
N ALA A 91 -8.11 -7.99 -6.34
CA ALA A 91 -9.46 -7.84 -6.89
C ALA A 91 -9.45 -7.56 -8.40
N PHE A 92 -8.43 -6.86 -8.91
CA PHE A 92 -8.45 -6.33 -10.26
C PHE A 92 -7.40 -6.92 -11.21
N CYS A 93 -6.35 -7.59 -10.69
CA CYS A 93 -5.24 -8.06 -11.51
C CYS A 93 -5.15 -9.59 -11.54
N GLU A 94 -5.12 -10.15 -12.73
CA GLU A 94 -4.87 -11.57 -12.96
C GLU A 94 -3.35 -11.84 -12.97
N PRO A 95 -2.81 -12.68 -12.09
CA PRO A 95 -1.39 -13.00 -12.07
C PRO A 95 -0.88 -13.55 -13.41
N GLY A 96 0.30 -13.11 -13.84
CA GLY A 96 0.92 -13.52 -15.10
C GLY A 96 0.28 -12.94 -16.36
N LYS A 97 -0.77 -12.12 -16.23
CA LYS A 97 -1.49 -11.53 -17.35
C LYS A 97 -1.54 -10.01 -17.27
N ASP A 98 -2.00 -9.50 -16.15
CA ASP A 98 -2.23 -8.08 -15.94
C ASP A 98 -1.03 -7.38 -15.28
N ALA A 99 -1.06 -6.05 -15.31
CA ALA A 99 -0.03 -5.22 -14.72
C ALA A 99 -0.62 -4.16 -13.79
N VAL A 100 0.19 -3.72 -12.83
CA VAL A 100 0.02 -2.47 -12.12
C VAL A 100 1.05 -1.45 -12.60
N MET A 101 0.74 -0.17 -12.47
CA MET A 101 1.64 0.93 -12.82
C MET A 101 1.80 1.87 -11.63
N TYR A 102 2.99 2.41 -11.45
CA TYR A 102 3.29 3.49 -10.50
C TYR A 102 4.49 4.30 -10.96
N CYS A 103 4.61 5.55 -10.47
CA CYS A 103 5.66 6.47 -10.88
C CYS A 103 6.74 6.54 -9.80
N GLN A 104 7.98 6.17 -10.16
CA GLN A 104 9.13 6.20 -9.26
C GLN A 104 9.83 7.56 -9.28
N PRO A 105 10.48 7.96 -8.15
CA PRO A 105 10.49 7.27 -6.85
C PRO A 105 9.17 7.44 -6.10
N THR A 106 8.70 6.38 -5.45
CA THR A 106 7.46 6.37 -4.68
C THR A 106 7.44 5.23 -3.66
N TYR A 107 6.30 5.00 -3.01
CA TYR A 107 6.14 3.98 -1.99
C TYR A 107 6.40 2.57 -2.52
N GLY A 108 7.41 1.91 -1.95
CA GLY A 108 7.92 0.64 -2.45
C GLY A 108 6.94 -0.54 -2.36
N MET A 109 5.91 -0.45 -1.50
CA MET A 109 4.96 -1.55 -1.32
C MET A 109 4.07 -1.81 -2.53
N TYR A 110 3.90 -0.84 -3.44
CA TYR A 110 3.20 -1.09 -4.70
C TYR A 110 3.85 -2.22 -5.50
N GLY A 111 5.17 -2.14 -5.66
CA GLY A 111 5.95 -3.16 -6.38
C GLY A 111 6.02 -4.48 -5.61
N VAL A 112 6.37 -4.43 -4.32
CA VAL A 112 6.51 -5.64 -3.49
C VAL A 112 5.21 -6.43 -3.46
N SER A 113 4.06 -5.77 -3.29
CA SER A 113 2.76 -6.43 -3.28
C SER A 113 2.44 -7.04 -4.65
N ALA A 114 2.62 -6.29 -5.76
CA ALA A 114 2.35 -6.81 -7.10
C ALA A 114 3.23 -8.03 -7.44
N GLU A 115 4.52 -7.95 -7.21
CA GLU A 115 5.46 -9.04 -7.44
C GLU A 115 5.14 -10.27 -6.57
N THR A 116 4.73 -10.05 -5.31
CA THR A 116 4.30 -11.13 -4.42
C THR A 116 3.11 -11.90 -4.99
N PHE A 117 2.17 -11.20 -5.61
CA PHE A 117 1.02 -11.84 -6.26
C PHE A 117 1.33 -12.37 -7.68
N GLY A 118 2.50 -12.07 -8.22
CA GLY A 118 2.87 -12.46 -9.58
C GLY A 118 2.24 -11.57 -10.65
N VAL A 119 1.93 -10.33 -10.29
CA VAL A 119 1.43 -9.29 -11.19
C VAL A 119 2.58 -8.45 -11.69
N THR A 120 2.59 -8.13 -12.98
CA THR A 120 3.66 -7.35 -13.61
C THR A 120 3.67 -5.91 -13.10
N CYS A 121 4.86 -5.36 -12.84
CA CYS A 121 5.05 -3.95 -12.49
C CYS A 121 5.49 -3.16 -13.72
N ARG A 122 4.78 -2.08 -14.03
CA ARG A 122 5.20 -1.07 -15.01
C ARG A 122 5.62 0.19 -14.27
N ASN A 123 6.92 0.44 -14.25
CA ASN A 123 7.50 1.56 -13.54
C ASN A 123 7.75 2.70 -14.52
N ILE A 124 7.13 3.84 -14.27
CA ILE A 124 7.39 5.08 -15.00
C ILE A 124 8.24 5.98 -14.10
N LEU A 125 9.26 6.60 -14.62
CA LEU A 125 10.01 7.60 -13.86
C LEU A 125 9.25 8.92 -13.84
N SER A 126 9.27 9.60 -12.71
CA SER A 126 8.82 10.99 -12.64
C SER A 126 9.75 11.89 -13.45
N LEU A 127 9.24 13.04 -13.92
CA LEU A 127 10.04 14.07 -14.57
C LEU A 127 11.04 14.70 -13.58
N ASP A 128 12.01 15.46 -14.09
CA ASP A 128 13.05 16.12 -13.27
C ASP A 128 12.48 17.12 -12.25
N ASP A 129 11.30 17.65 -12.51
CA ASP A 129 10.53 18.52 -11.61
C ASP A 129 9.58 17.77 -10.68
N TRP A 130 9.70 16.44 -10.60
CA TRP A 130 8.88 15.53 -9.79
C TRP A 130 7.41 15.43 -10.23
N GLN A 131 7.05 15.97 -11.39
CA GLN A 131 5.72 15.77 -11.96
C GLN A 131 5.60 14.41 -12.62
N LEU A 132 4.37 13.95 -12.81
CA LEU A 132 4.07 12.71 -13.50
C LEU A 132 4.36 12.88 -15.01
N ASP A 133 5.08 11.94 -15.60
CA ASP A 133 5.21 11.85 -17.06
C ASP A 133 3.93 11.26 -17.67
N LEU A 134 2.97 12.14 -17.93
CA LEU A 134 1.65 11.75 -18.45
C LEU A 134 1.74 11.08 -19.82
N GLN A 135 2.73 11.46 -20.65
CA GLN A 135 2.92 10.85 -21.97
C GLN A 135 3.41 9.40 -21.80
N SER A 136 4.47 9.20 -21.02
CA SER A 136 4.97 7.85 -20.74
C SER A 136 3.93 6.97 -20.05
N ILE A 137 3.11 7.53 -19.15
CA ILE A 137 1.98 6.80 -18.55
C ILE A 137 1.02 6.34 -19.65
N ALA A 138 0.57 7.25 -20.50
CA ALA A 138 -0.40 6.95 -21.57
C ALA A 138 0.11 5.87 -22.54
N ASP A 139 1.38 5.96 -22.91
CA ASP A 139 2.03 5.03 -23.86
C ASP A 139 2.23 3.61 -23.29
N ASN A 140 2.13 3.45 -21.96
CA ASN A 140 2.39 2.19 -21.26
C ASN A 140 1.15 1.59 -20.56
N LEU A 141 -0.06 1.99 -20.90
CA LEU A 141 -1.31 1.50 -20.25
C LEU A 141 -1.75 0.11 -20.70
N ASP A 142 -1.18 -0.44 -21.78
CA ASP A 142 -1.60 -1.76 -22.26
C ASP A 142 -1.39 -2.84 -21.21
N GLY A 143 -2.48 -3.58 -20.90
CA GLY A 143 -2.51 -4.60 -19.84
C GLY A 143 -2.48 -4.08 -18.41
N VAL A 144 -2.44 -2.78 -18.18
CA VAL A 144 -2.50 -2.17 -16.84
C VAL A 144 -3.93 -2.14 -16.34
N LYS A 145 -4.15 -2.66 -15.13
CA LYS A 145 -5.46 -2.66 -14.45
C LYS A 145 -5.55 -1.64 -13.31
N VAL A 146 -4.43 -1.37 -12.67
CA VAL A 146 -4.36 -0.45 -11.53
C VAL A 146 -3.18 0.49 -11.73
N VAL A 147 -3.43 1.78 -11.57
CA VAL A 147 -2.38 2.82 -11.52
C VAL A 147 -2.36 3.39 -10.11
N PHE A 148 -1.22 3.26 -9.43
CA PHE A 148 -1.02 3.85 -8.10
C PHE A 148 -0.37 5.22 -8.24
N VAL A 149 -1.07 6.24 -7.75
CA VAL A 149 -0.59 7.62 -7.66
C VAL A 149 -0.51 8.00 -6.19
N CYS A 150 0.69 8.15 -5.67
CA CYS A 150 0.95 8.55 -4.29
C CYS A 150 0.92 10.08 -4.19
N SER A 151 -0.11 10.63 -3.56
CA SER A 151 -0.28 12.09 -3.42
C SER A 151 -0.82 12.44 -2.02
N PRO A 152 -0.05 13.20 -1.23
CA PRO A 152 1.35 13.57 -1.42
C PRO A 152 2.25 12.37 -1.60
N ASN A 153 3.35 12.51 -2.39
CA ASN A 153 4.24 11.38 -2.64
C ASN A 153 5.01 10.95 -1.38
N ASN A 154 5.42 9.70 -1.36
CA ASN A 154 6.28 9.12 -0.35
C ASN A 154 7.46 8.41 -1.04
N PRO A 155 8.71 8.87 -0.87
CA PRO A 155 9.11 10.06 -0.14
C PRO A 155 8.66 11.35 -0.76
#